data_ea6ac15d609cc0ccbdf8810ee97bf23a
#
_entry.id   ea6ac15d609cc0ccbdf8810ee97bf23a
#
_cell.length_a   1.000
_cell.length_b   1.000
_cell.length_c   1.000
_cell.angle_alpha   90.00
_cell.angle_beta   90.00
_cell.angle_gamma   90.00
#
_symmetry.space_group_name_H-M   'P 1'
#
loop_
_entity.id
_entity.type
_entity.pdbx_description
1 polymer ?
#
loop_
_entity_poly.entity_id
_entity_poly.type
_entity_poly.pdbx_seq_one_letter_code
_entity_poly.pdbx_strand_id
1 'polypeptide(L)'
;MASEHIWQRIWLGLVLAGSLVTLAAAPLPITEGDTALLGHIARNILQSGEWLTLHYQVGWIVDKPPLTFWLMALSLHAIGDNPVALRGWQLLMSLLLVVVTYRIARLHAGREESLLAALLLVTFFQVFLQATLPGQDVALALFLALAFYDWLHYRRSARPAAAASAGMWVALAVLTKGPIGLVVFILVAAADAIVARRTRAADQAWRWGHVLLGVATFAIVAIPWFAYGYLRQGFPFVDTFLLGGAIGFGRSLQPQIAEALPLWQALLAYVPLLALGMLPWTGVLPAAAQEGWRTLRVGPPALRLCVLWATVYFVLISLSLTDKVFRYLLLVYPPIAVVGARALIVGFNEPRRLRVPAVVTLGIGLPVMAGGIWMMAMRFPQEVAIYLPLVLPFAVTLALSMVAFAVLTLWRPGRAPLALLAAGTMLSFSLLTWVLMTRWEPLWPWQRVAAVVHRHHSPPTTVVIFREKIDLPGYYIRVPLTNIDDVSVLSRAWRGGRTLVLLRNQDLALLPASPPHRMLATMPSGWVLVVND
;
A
#
# COMPACT_ATOMS: atom_id res chain seq x y z
N MET A 1 37.86 6.53 7.67
CA MET A 1 37.34 5.62 8.72
C MET A 1 36.49 6.35 9.77
N ALA A 2 36.98 7.33 10.55
CA ALA A 2 36.18 7.99 11.59
C ALA A 2 34.92 8.70 11.05
N SER A 3 35.02 9.45 9.96
CA SER A 3 33.87 10.13 9.34
C SER A 3 32.82 9.17 8.76
N GLU A 4 33.23 8.02 8.27
CA GLU A 4 32.35 6.99 7.73
C GLU A 4 31.50 6.33 8.83
N HIS A 5 32.08 6.05 9.99
CA HIS A 5 31.37 5.53 11.15
C HIS A 5 30.33 6.53 11.70
N ILE A 6 30.63 7.83 11.63
CA ILE A 6 29.68 8.87 12.03
C ILE A 6 28.47 8.85 11.12
N TRP A 7 28.67 8.81 9.81
CA TRP A 7 27.56 8.77 8.85
C TRP A 7 26.72 7.49 8.95
N GLN A 8 27.34 6.33 9.19
CA GLN A 8 26.60 5.10 9.44
C GLN A 8 25.69 5.20 10.68
N ARG A 9 26.14 5.87 11.74
CA ARG A 9 25.30 6.13 12.94
C ARG A 9 24.16 7.09 12.63
N ILE A 10 24.44 8.15 11.86
CA ILE A 10 23.40 9.12 11.43
C ILE A 10 22.34 8.40 10.59
N TRP A 11 22.76 7.62 9.59
CA TRP A 11 21.81 6.87 8.75
C TRP A 11 20.98 5.88 9.55
N LEU A 12 21.59 5.16 10.47
CA LEU A 12 20.85 4.26 11.37
C LEU A 12 19.85 5.04 12.23
N GLY A 13 20.26 6.16 12.82
CA GLY A 13 19.39 7.01 13.62
C GLY A 13 18.19 7.52 12.81
N LEU A 14 18.40 7.92 11.57
CA LEU A 14 17.33 8.36 10.67
C LEU A 14 16.40 7.20 10.26
N VAL A 15 16.92 6.00 9.98
CA VAL A 15 16.06 4.82 9.71
C VAL A 15 15.18 4.50 10.91
N LEU A 16 15.75 4.52 12.13
CA LEU A 16 15.00 4.29 13.35
C LEU A 16 13.94 5.38 13.60
N ALA A 17 14.30 6.66 13.39
CA ALA A 17 13.37 7.77 13.50
C ALA A 17 12.22 7.66 12.51
N GLY A 18 12.48 7.35 11.23
CA GLY A 18 11.45 7.14 10.22
C GLY A 18 10.54 5.95 10.55
N SER A 19 11.11 4.88 11.10
CA SER A 19 10.33 3.73 11.59
C SER A 19 9.41 4.11 12.76
N LEU A 20 9.90 4.92 13.71
CA LEU A 20 9.10 5.43 14.82
C LEU A 20 7.98 6.36 14.36
N VAL A 21 8.25 7.24 13.39
CA VAL A 21 7.22 8.11 12.79
C VAL A 21 6.12 7.27 12.13
N THR A 22 6.50 6.20 11.43
CA THR A 22 5.53 5.27 10.83
C THR A 22 4.70 4.55 11.90
N LEU A 23 5.33 4.10 12.99
CA LEU A 23 4.62 3.47 14.12
C LEU A 23 3.69 4.44 14.85
N ALA A 24 4.06 5.72 14.96
CA ALA A 24 3.24 6.73 15.59
C ALA A 24 1.88 6.95 14.89
N ALA A 25 1.74 6.50 13.64
CA ALA A 25 0.48 6.54 12.91
C ALA A 25 -0.50 5.40 13.27
N ALA A 26 -0.10 4.44 14.12
CA ALA A 26 -0.95 3.31 14.51
C ALA A 26 -2.35 3.70 15.05
N PRO A 27 -2.48 4.71 15.94
CA PRO A 27 -3.78 5.09 16.51
C PRO A 27 -4.63 5.99 15.59
N LEU A 28 -4.17 6.33 14.37
CA LEU A 28 -4.99 7.10 13.44
C LEU A 28 -6.37 6.44 13.23
N PRO A 29 -7.44 7.24 13.12
CA PRO A 29 -8.77 6.71 12.86
C PRO A 29 -8.86 5.99 11.51
N ILE A 30 -9.82 5.09 11.37
CA ILE A 30 -10.09 4.42 10.11
C ILE A 30 -10.88 5.38 9.22
N THR A 31 -10.30 5.73 8.08
CA THR A 31 -10.82 6.75 7.17
C THR A 31 -11.19 6.23 5.79
N GLU A 32 -10.91 4.96 5.51
CA GLU A 32 -11.17 4.38 4.20
C GLU A 32 -11.97 3.07 4.27
N GLY A 33 -12.79 2.86 3.23
CA GLY A 33 -13.69 1.71 3.13
C GLY A 33 -12.95 0.37 3.04
N ASP A 34 -11.83 0.31 2.31
CA ASP A 34 -11.05 -0.93 2.18
C ASP A 34 -10.56 -1.43 3.55
N THR A 35 -10.04 -0.54 4.40
CA THR A 35 -9.61 -0.91 5.76
C THR A 35 -10.81 -1.34 6.62
N ALA A 36 -11.94 -0.64 6.49
CA ALA A 36 -13.16 -0.98 7.21
C ALA A 36 -13.70 -2.36 6.79
N LEU A 37 -13.70 -2.65 5.50
CA LEU A 37 -14.06 -3.96 4.95
C LEU A 37 -13.17 -5.08 5.51
N LEU A 38 -11.84 -4.89 5.48
CA LEU A 38 -10.90 -5.85 6.07
C LEU A 38 -11.20 -6.07 7.56
N GLY A 39 -11.47 -5.00 8.30
CA GLY A 39 -11.82 -5.05 9.73
C GLY A 39 -13.11 -5.81 10.00
N HIS A 40 -14.14 -5.63 9.17
CA HIS A 40 -15.40 -6.40 9.27
C HIS A 40 -15.18 -7.89 9.11
N ILE A 41 -14.45 -8.27 8.05
CA ILE A 41 -14.18 -9.69 7.78
C ILE A 41 -13.35 -10.30 8.90
N ALA A 42 -12.34 -9.59 9.38
CA ALA A 42 -11.51 -10.06 10.49
C ALA A 42 -12.32 -10.25 11.80
N ARG A 43 -13.28 -9.36 12.09
CA ARG A 43 -14.23 -9.54 13.21
C ARG A 43 -15.11 -10.76 13.02
N ASN A 44 -15.65 -10.94 11.80
CA ASN A 44 -16.50 -12.09 11.50
C ASN A 44 -15.76 -13.40 11.70
N ILE A 45 -14.47 -13.48 11.30
CA ILE A 45 -13.62 -14.65 11.57
C ILE A 45 -13.55 -14.93 13.08
N LEU A 46 -13.32 -13.92 13.90
CA LEU A 46 -13.21 -14.09 15.36
C LEU A 46 -14.55 -14.46 16.02
N GLN A 47 -15.67 -13.95 15.51
CA GLN A 47 -17.00 -14.20 16.06
C GLN A 47 -17.56 -15.57 15.66
N SER A 48 -17.34 -15.98 14.40
CA SER A 48 -17.85 -17.25 13.89
C SER A 48 -16.91 -18.43 14.12
N GLY A 49 -15.60 -18.17 14.30
CA GLY A 49 -14.55 -19.20 14.30
C GLY A 49 -14.23 -19.76 12.89
N GLU A 50 -14.82 -19.21 11.84
CA GLU A 50 -14.63 -19.67 10.46
C GLU A 50 -13.45 -18.97 9.79
N TRP A 51 -12.26 -19.56 9.84
CA TRP A 51 -11.03 -19.00 9.27
C TRP A 51 -10.86 -19.23 7.77
N LEU A 52 -11.49 -20.26 7.23
CA LEU A 52 -11.34 -20.63 5.81
C LEU A 52 -12.34 -19.91 4.91
N THR A 53 -13.48 -19.51 5.46
CA THR A 53 -14.58 -18.83 4.78
C THR A 53 -14.59 -17.35 5.15
N LEU A 54 -14.43 -16.49 4.16
CA LEU A 54 -14.44 -15.04 4.39
C LEU A 54 -15.85 -14.50 4.20
N HIS A 55 -16.52 -14.16 5.29
CA HIS A 55 -17.88 -13.61 5.25
C HIS A 55 -17.88 -12.09 5.40
N TYR A 56 -18.66 -11.45 4.52
CA TYR A 56 -18.98 -10.04 4.63
C TYR A 56 -20.49 -9.84 4.42
N GLN A 57 -21.17 -9.20 5.37
CA GLN A 57 -22.62 -9.05 5.40
C GLN A 57 -23.33 -10.42 5.26
N VAL A 58 -24.09 -10.64 4.18
CA VAL A 58 -24.88 -11.87 3.93
C VAL A 58 -24.15 -12.87 3.01
N GLY A 59 -22.93 -12.53 2.50
CA GLY A 59 -22.29 -13.31 1.45
C GLY A 59 -20.84 -13.68 1.70
N TRP A 60 -20.39 -14.70 0.98
CA TRP A 60 -19.00 -15.10 0.89
C TRP A 60 -18.21 -14.11 0.03
N ILE A 61 -17.09 -13.60 0.55
CA ILE A 61 -16.10 -12.92 -0.28
C ILE A 61 -15.20 -14.00 -0.90
N VAL A 62 -15.35 -14.17 -2.21
CA VAL A 62 -14.60 -15.17 -2.97
C VAL A 62 -13.42 -14.55 -3.70
N ASP A 63 -13.40 -13.24 -3.81
CA ASP A 63 -12.48 -12.49 -4.68
C ASP A 63 -11.13 -12.15 -4.04
N LYS A 64 -10.91 -12.50 -2.75
CA LYS A 64 -9.67 -12.19 -2.03
C LYS A 64 -9.13 -13.38 -1.25
N PRO A 65 -7.80 -13.65 -1.33
CA PRO A 65 -7.17 -14.69 -0.53
C PRO A 65 -7.14 -14.32 0.97
N PRO A 66 -6.96 -15.29 1.87
CA PRO A 66 -7.30 -15.14 3.28
C PRO A 66 -6.22 -14.50 4.16
N LEU A 67 -4.94 -14.50 3.74
CA LEU A 67 -3.83 -14.24 4.66
C LEU A 67 -3.89 -12.88 5.34
N THR A 68 -4.26 -11.82 4.60
CA THR A 68 -4.38 -10.48 5.19
C THR A 68 -5.50 -10.38 6.22
N PHE A 69 -6.60 -11.08 6.01
CA PHE A 69 -7.70 -11.17 6.97
C PHE A 69 -7.30 -11.95 8.21
N TRP A 70 -6.55 -13.05 8.04
CA TRP A 70 -6.00 -13.81 9.17
C TRP A 70 -5.04 -12.97 10.01
N LEU A 71 -4.11 -12.25 9.37
CA LEU A 71 -3.17 -11.37 10.07
C LEU A 71 -3.90 -10.27 10.84
N MET A 72 -4.93 -9.69 10.24
CA MET A 72 -5.75 -8.68 10.92
C MET A 72 -6.57 -9.28 12.07
N ALA A 73 -7.20 -10.45 11.87
CA ALA A 73 -7.93 -11.14 12.93
C ALA A 73 -7.03 -11.50 14.11
N LEU A 74 -5.82 -12.01 13.85
CA LEU A 74 -4.83 -12.26 14.90
C LEU A 74 -4.42 -10.99 15.65
N SER A 75 -4.25 -9.88 14.93
CA SER A 75 -3.94 -8.58 15.55
C SER A 75 -5.10 -8.07 16.42
N LEU A 76 -6.35 -8.18 15.94
CA LEU A 76 -7.55 -7.85 16.71
C LEU A 76 -7.68 -8.75 17.96
N HIS A 77 -7.38 -10.04 17.83
CA HIS A 77 -7.41 -10.97 18.96
C HIS A 77 -6.37 -10.61 20.02
N ALA A 78 -5.16 -10.25 19.60
CA ALA A 78 -4.05 -9.96 20.50
C ALA A 78 -4.12 -8.58 21.20
N ILE A 79 -4.60 -7.55 20.50
CA ILE A 79 -4.54 -6.14 20.93
C ILE A 79 -5.95 -5.61 21.29
N GLY A 80 -7.00 -6.31 20.87
CA GLY A 80 -8.39 -5.85 20.99
C GLY A 80 -8.88 -5.09 19.76
N ASP A 81 -10.18 -4.82 19.72
CA ASP A 81 -10.85 -4.18 18.57
C ASP A 81 -10.70 -2.65 18.59
N ASN A 82 -9.58 -2.17 18.07
CA ASN A 82 -9.22 -0.76 18.02
C ASN A 82 -8.39 -0.42 16.79
N PRO A 83 -8.19 0.86 16.45
CA PRO A 83 -7.42 1.27 15.28
C PRO A 83 -5.95 0.79 15.28
N VAL A 84 -5.34 0.64 16.46
CA VAL A 84 -3.95 0.14 16.56
C VAL A 84 -3.88 -1.33 16.14
N ALA A 85 -4.85 -2.14 16.54
CA ALA A 85 -4.91 -3.54 16.14
C ALA A 85 -5.13 -3.71 14.63
N LEU A 86 -6.00 -2.89 14.03
CA LEU A 86 -6.25 -2.94 12.59
C LEU A 86 -5.00 -2.63 11.77
N ARG A 87 -4.12 -1.74 12.25
CA ARG A 87 -2.88 -1.35 11.56
C ARG A 87 -1.65 -2.12 12.01
N GLY A 88 -1.65 -2.67 13.22
CA GLY A 88 -0.45 -3.22 13.86
C GLY A 88 0.26 -4.29 13.02
N TRP A 89 -0.49 -5.20 12.43
CA TRP A 89 0.07 -6.21 11.54
C TRP A 89 0.71 -5.60 10.28
N GLN A 90 0.08 -4.57 9.70
CA GLN A 90 0.58 -3.88 8.50
C GLN A 90 1.86 -3.10 8.79
N LEU A 91 1.89 -2.38 9.92
CA LEU A 91 3.08 -1.67 10.39
C LEU A 91 4.24 -2.63 10.61
N LEU A 92 3.99 -3.79 11.24
CA LEU A 92 4.99 -4.84 11.39
C LEU A 92 5.53 -5.31 10.03
N MET A 93 4.64 -5.61 9.06
CA MET A 93 5.06 -6.01 7.71
C MET A 93 5.89 -4.91 7.02
N SER A 94 5.54 -3.65 7.21
CA SER A 94 6.29 -2.50 6.67
C SER A 94 7.70 -2.41 7.25
N LEU A 95 7.85 -2.56 8.56
CA LEU A 95 9.15 -2.55 9.22
C LEU A 95 10.02 -3.74 8.79
N LEU A 96 9.42 -4.93 8.68
CA LEU A 96 10.10 -6.11 8.16
C LEU A 96 10.55 -5.90 6.71
N LEU A 97 9.74 -5.22 5.87
CA LEU A 97 10.12 -4.87 4.50
C LEU A 97 11.35 -3.95 4.46
N VAL A 98 11.45 -2.97 5.36
CA VAL A 98 12.65 -2.12 5.52
C VAL A 98 13.87 -2.96 5.89
N VAL A 99 13.73 -3.89 6.85
CA VAL A 99 14.81 -4.79 7.28
C VAL A 99 15.25 -5.72 6.12
N VAL A 100 14.30 -6.29 5.38
CA VAL A 100 14.61 -7.18 4.24
C VAL A 100 15.27 -6.40 3.11
N THR A 101 14.84 -5.18 2.83
CA THR A 101 15.49 -4.30 1.84
C THR A 101 16.93 -3.98 2.22
N TYR A 102 17.18 -3.67 3.50
CA TYR A 102 18.53 -3.54 4.03
C TYR A 102 19.35 -4.84 3.80
N ARG A 103 18.77 -6.02 4.11
CA ARG A 103 19.46 -7.32 3.92
C ARG A 103 19.76 -7.63 2.45
N ILE A 104 18.84 -7.33 1.53
CA ILE A 104 19.08 -7.47 0.09
C ILE A 104 20.26 -6.60 -0.34
N ALA A 105 20.31 -5.34 0.09
CA ALA A 105 21.44 -4.46 -0.19
C ALA A 105 22.75 -5.01 0.40
N ARG A 106 22.72 -5.58 1.61
CA ARG A 106 23.89 -6.22 2.27
C ARG A 106 24.49 -7.39 1.48
N LEU A 107 23.76 -7.97 0.57
CA LEU A 107 24.30 -9.04 -0.28
C LEU A 107 25.38 -8.56 -1.25
N HIS A 108 25.45 -7.26 -1.56
CA HIS A 108 26.44 -6.73 -2.51
C HIS A 108 27.15 -5.46 -2.02
N ALA A 109 26.68 -4.86 -0.95
CA ALA A 109 27.07 -3.53 -0.51
C ALA A 109 27.56 -3.48 0.93
N GLY A 110 28.30 -2.42 1.26
CA GLY A 110 28.72 -2.09 2.62
C GLY A 110 27.54 -1.61 3.48
N ARG A 111 27.82 -1.36 4.76
CA ARG A 111 26.79 -0.97 5.75
C ARG A 111 26.14 0.37 5.39
N GLU A 112 26.91 1.35 4.92
CA GLU A 112 26.40 2.68 4.58
C GLU A 112 25.36 2.62 3.45
N GLU A 113 25.70 1.95 2.35
CA GLU A 113 24.79 1.80 1.20
C GLU A 113 23.49 1.07 1.60
N SER A 114 23.60 0.06 2.44
CA SER A 114 22.45 -0.71 2.90
C SER A 114 21.53 0.10 3.84
N LEU A 115 22.10 0.94 4.70
CA LEU A 115 21.34 1.86 5.54
C LEU A 115 20.64 2.94 4.69
N LEU A 116 21.30 3.42 3.63
CA LEU A 116 20.67 4.34 2.68
C LEU A 116 19.50 3.69 1.94
N ALA A 117 19.61 2.42 1.55
CA ALA A 117 18.49 1.71 0.93
C ALA A 117 17.27 1.60 1.90
N ALA A 118 17.52 1.28 3.17
CA ALA A 118 16.49 1.26 4.20
C ALA A 118 15.89 2.66 4.44
N LEU A 119 16.73 3.71 4.46
CA LEU A 119 16.31 5.09 4.65
C LEU A 119 15.43 5.58 3.50
N LEU A 120 15.84 5.35 2.26
CA LEU A 120 15.05 5.69 1.09
C LEU A 120 13.67 5.03 1.17
N LEU A 121 13.62 3.73 1.47
CA LEU A 121 12.36 3.00 1.54
C LEU A 121 11.43 3.55 2.61
N VAL A 122 11.90 3.75 3.85
CA VAL A 122 11.05 4.20 4.96
C VAL A 122 10.59 5.66 4.81
N THR A 123 11.28 6.45 3.96
CA THR A 123 10.97 7.85 3.69
C THR A 123 10.34 8.10 2.32
N PHE A 124 10.08 7.08 1.50
CA PHE A 124 9.22 7.23 0.33
C PHE A 124 7.78 7.52 0.76
N PHE A 125 7.18 8.55 0.19
CA PHE A 125 5.82 8.98 0.54
C PHE A 125 4.79 7.85 0.44
N GLN A 126 4.82 7.09 -0.65
CA GLN A 126 3.87 5.99 -0.82
C GLN A 126 4.10 4.84 0.17
N VAL A 127 5.34 4.56 0.55
CA VAL A 127 5.63 3.51 1.54
C VAL A 127 5.08 3.92 2.91
N PHE A 128 5.29 5.17 3.32
CA PHE A 128 4.68 5.71 4.53
C PHE A 128 3.15 5.66 4.47
N LEU A 129 2.55 6.13 3.37
CA LEU A 129 1.10 6.12 3.18
C LEU A 129 0.54 4.70 3.27
N GLN A 130 1.12 3.75 2.54
CA GLN A 130 0.63 2.37 2.54
C GLN A 130 0.91 1.63 3.86
N ALA A 131 1.92 2.00 4.62
CA ALA A 131 2.14 1.47 5.96
C ALA A 131 0.99 1.85 6.92
N THR A 132 0.40 3.03 6.72
CA THR A 132 -0.67 3.57 7.59
C THR A 132 -2.08 3.20 7.13
N LEU A 133 -2.24 2.73 5.88
CA LEU A 133 -3.51 2.34 5.27
C LEU A 133 -3.53 0.81 5.06
N PRO A 134 -4.12 0.03 5.96
CA PRO A 134 -4.14 -1.43 5.85
C PRO A 134 -4.68 -1.94 4.51
N GLY A 135 -3.89 -2.81 3.89
CA GLY A 135 -4.18 -3.39 2.60
C GLY A 135 -3.29 -4.61 2.33
N GLN A 136 -3.37 -5.15 1.12
CA GLN A 136 -2.64 -6.37 0.75
C GLN A 136 -1.22 -6.10 0.22
N ASP A 137 -0.94 -4.86 -0.22
CA ASP A 137 0.24 -4.54 -1.04
C ASP A 137 1.56 -4.59 -0.25
N VAL A 138 1.56 -4.18 1.02
CA VAL A 138 2.75 -4.21 1.88
C VAL A 138 3.18 -5.65 2.18
N ALA A 139 2.22 -6.51 2.54
CA ALA A 139 2.49 -7.92 2.81
C ALA A 139 2.97 -8.65 1.55
N LEU A 140 2.35 -8.38 0.40
CA LEU A 140 2.78 -8.89 -0.90
C LEU A 140 4.23 -8.47 -1.22
N ALA A 141 4.57 -7.18 -1.03
CA ALA A 141 5.91 -6.66 -1.25
C ALA A 141 6.94 -7.32 -0.33
N LEU A 142 6.60 -7.52 0.96
CA LEU A 142 7.46 -8.20 1.92
C LEU A 142 7.72 -9.65 1.52
N PHE A 143 6.68 -10.42 1.22
CA PHE A 143 6.84 -11.83 0.88
C PHE A 143 7.60 -12.02 -0.42
N LEU A 144 7.40 -11.17 -1.42
CA LEU A 144 8.22 -11.17 -2.63
C LEU A 144 9.67 -10.77 -2.35
N ALA A 145 9.91 -9.76 -1.50
CA ALA A 145 11.27 -9.38 -1.11
C ALA A 145 12.00 -10.53 -0.40
N LEU A 146 11.32 -11.27 0.49
CA LEU A 146 11.84 -12.47 1.15
C LEU A 146 12.10 -13.60 0.15
N ALA A 147 11.17 -13.83 -0.80
CA ALA A 147 11.36 -14.81 -1.86
C ALA A 147 12.59 -14.50 -2.72
N PHE A 148 12.78 -13.23 -3.11
CA PHE A 148 13.95 -12.81 -3.89
C PHE A 148 15.25 -12.84 -3.07
N TYR A 149 15.19 -12.53 -1.77
CA TYR A 149 16.33 -12.69 -0.88
C TYR A 149 16.80 -14.15 -0.81
N ASP A 150 15.85 -15.09 -0.61
CA ASP A 150 16.18 -16.52 -0.57
C ASP A 150 16.55 -17.07 -1.95
N TRP A 151 15.95 -16.56 -3.04
CA TRP A 151 16.40 -16.85 -4.40
C TRP A 151 17.86 -16.50 -4.61
N LEU A 152 18.32 -15.33 -4.18
CA LEU A 152 19.72 -14.92 -4.26
C LEU A 152 20.62 -15.80 -3.40
N HIS A 153 20.18 -16.22 -2.23
CA HIS A 153 20.90 -17.18 -1.40
C HIS A 153 21.00 -18.56 -2.05
N TYR A 154 19.90 -19.04 -2.63
CA TYR A 154 19.90 -20.29 -3.39
C TYR A 154 20.89 -20.23 -4.55
N ARG A 155 20.88 -19.16 -5.32
CA ARG A 155 21.81 -18.94 -6.45
C ARG A 155 23.27 -18.94 -6.04
N ARG A 156 23.58 -18.54 -4.81
CA ARG A 156 24.97 -18.51 -4.28
C ARG A 156 25.43 -19.83 -3.68
N SER A 157 24.56 -20.54 -3.00
CA SER A 157 24.93 -21.67 -2.13
C SER A 157 24.33 -23.01 -2.53
N ALA A 158 23.36 -23.02 -3.44
CA ALA A 158 22.54 -24.18 -3.80
C ALA A 158 21.97 -24.95 -2.58
N ARG A 159 21.69 -24.25 -1.48
CA ARG A 159 21.12 -24.87 -0.29
C ARG A 159 19.64 -25.20 -0.52
N PRO A 160 19.18 -26.45 -0.28
CA PRO A 160 17.79 -26.82 -0.49
C PRO A 160 16.82 -26.02 0.40
N ALA A 161 17.24 -25.65 1.61
CA ALA A 161 16.43 -24.83 2.52
C ALA A 161 16.09 -23.45 1.91
N ALA A 162 17.01 -22.82 1.17
CA ALA A 162 16.74 -21.54 0.52
C ALA A 162 15.73 -21.66 -0.64
N ALA A 163 15.71 -22.80 -1.34
CA ALA A 163 14.68 -23.08 -2.35
C ALA A 163 13.30 -23.34 -1.70
N ALA A 164 13.27 -24.10 -0.61
CA ALA A 164 12.05 -24.36 0.14
C ALA A 164 11.44 -23.08 0.73
N SER A 165 12.27 -22.23 1.38
CA SER A 165 11.79 -20.97 1.96
C SER A 165 11.35 -19.98 0.88
N ALA A 166 12.02 -19.89 -0.28
CA ALA A 166 11.55 -19.10 -1.40
C ALA A 166 10.15 -19.54 -1.86
N GLY A 167 9.91 -20.86 -2.00
CA GLY A 167 8.60 -21.41 -2.31
C GLY A 167 7.53 -21.06 -1.26
N MET A 168 7.88 -21.12 0.02
CA MET A 168 7.00 -20.72 1.12
C MET A 168 6.62 -19.22 1.01
N TRP A 169 7.59 -18.34 0.79
CA TRP A 169 7.31 -16.90 0.67
C TRP A 169 6.43 -16.58 -0.55
N VAL A 170 6.65 -17.27 -1.68
CA VAL A 170 5.78 -17.14 -2.86
C VAL A 170 4.36 -17.62 -2.54
N ALA A 171 4.21 -18.70 -1.80
CA ALA A 171 2.89 -19.19 -1.37
C ALA A 171 2.17 -18.16 -0.49
N LEU A 172 2.86 -17.55 0.48
CA LEU A 172 2.30 -16.48 1.31
C LEU A 172 1.96 -15.24 0.49
N ALA A 173 2.76 -14.89 -0.53
CA ALA A 173 2.44 -13.81 -1.47
C ALA A 173 1.14 -14.11 -2.24
N VAL A 174 0.95 -15.36 -2.68
CA VAL A 174 -0.29 -15.80 -3.36
C VAL A 174 -1.48 -15.79 -2.40
N LEU A 175 -1.32 -16.26 -1.17
CA LEU A 175 -2.37 -16.19 -0.13
C LEU A 175 -2.67 -14.76 0.32
N THR A 176 -1.83 -13.79 -0.03
CA THR A 176 -2.06 -12.36 0.25
C THR A 176 -2.91 -11.69 -0.83
N LYS A 177 -2.57 -11.86 -2.11
CA LYS A 177 -3.20 -11.10 -3.22
C LYS A 177 -3.46 -11.94 -4.47
N GLY A 178 -3.44 -13.26 -4.37
CA GLY A 178 -3.71 -14.17 -5.49
C GLY A 178 -2.50 -14.40 -6.40
N PRO A 179 -2.73 -14.86 -7.63
CA PRO A 179 -1.68 -15.37 -8.54
C PRO A 179 -0.58 -14.37 -8.88
N ILE A 180 -0.81 -13.06 -8.72
CA ILE A 180 0.16 -12.02 -9.06
C ILE A 180 1.51 -12.22 -8.37
N GLY A 181 1.52 -12.71 -7.11
CA GLY A 181 2.75 -13.02 -6.38
C GLY A 181 3.61 -14.06 -7.09
N LEU A 182 2.99 -15.13 -7.58
CA LEU A 182 3.66 -16.19 -8.34
C LEU A 182 4.15 -15.68 -9.71
N VAL A 183 3.30 -14.95 -10.44
CA VAL A 183 3.63 -14.41 -11.77
C VAL A 183 4.84 -13.49 -11.69
N VAL A 184 4.86 -12.54 -10.74
CA VAL A 184 5.99 -11.63 -10.56
C VAL A 184 7.26 -12.39 -10.22
N PHE A 185 7.19 -13.34 -9.29
CA PHE A 185 8.36 -14.14 -8.92
C PHE A 185 8.93 -14.91 -10.12
N ILE A 186 8.09 -15.61 -10.87
CA ILE A 186 8.52 -16.40 -12.04
C ILE A 186 9.15 -15.50 -13.11
N LEU A 187 8.51 -14.37 -13.46
CA LEU A 187 9.00 -13.48 -14.51
C LEU A 187 10.35 -12.87 -14.13
N VAL A 188 10.52 -12.42 -12.89
CA VAL A 188 11.78 -11.83 -12.42
C VAL A 188 12.87 -12.88 -12.30
N ALA A 189 12.57 -14.05 -11.73
CA ALA A 189 13.54 -15.15 -11.60
C ALA A 189 13.97 -15.67 -12.99
N ALA A 190 13.06 -15.78 -13.95
CA ALA A 190 13.39 -16.15 -15.32
C ALA A 190 14.26 -15.09 -16.01
N ALA A 191 13.92 -13.80 -15.85
CA ALA A 191 14.74 -12.71 -16.39
C ALA A 191 16.15 -12.72 -15.79
N ASP A 192 16.29 -12.91 -14.47
CA ASP A 192 17.59 -13.03 -13.81
C ASP A 192 18.37 -14.24 -14.33
N ALA A 193 17.74 -15.40 -14.48
CA ALA A 193 18.38 -16.59 -15.02
C ALA A 193 18.87 -16.39 -16.47
N ILE A 194 18.08 -15.73 -17.33
CA ILE A 194 18.45 -15.42 -18.71
C ILE A 194 19.67 -14.48 -18.76
N VAL A 195 19.63 -13.39 -17.99
CA VAL A 195 20.72 -12.41 -17.96
C VAL A 195 22.00 -13.04 -17.37
N ALA A 196 21.88 -13.85 -16.31
CA ALA A 196 23.02 -14.55 -15.71
C ALA A 196 23.70 -15.49 -16.70
N ARG A 197 22.95 -16.25 -17.50
CA ARG A 197 23.54 -17.11 -18.56
C ARG A 197 24.31 -16.30 -19.60
N ARG A 198 23.78 -15.14 -20.01
CA ARG A 198 24.43 -14.27 -21.00
C ARG A 198 25.71 -13.62 -20.48
N THR A 199 25.76 -13.28 -19.21
CA THR A 199 26.90 -12.62 -18.57
C THR A 199 27.96 -13.60 -18.09
N ARG A 200 27.78 -14.92 -18.31
CA ARG A 200 28.68 -15.98 -17.82
C ARG A 200 28.97 -15.85 -16.31
N ALA A 201 28.07 -15.24 -15.55
CA ALA A 201 28.18 -15.20 -14.11
C ALA A 201 28.21 -16.66 -13.63
N ALA A 202 29.26 -17.03 -12.89
CA ALA A 202 29.43 -18.38 -12.37
C ALA A 202 28.32 -18.68 -11.36
N ASP A 203 27.22 -19.18 -11.84
CA ASP A 203 26.09 -19.63 -11.05
C ASP A 203 26.20 -21.13 -10.82
N GLN A 204 25.89 -21.57 -9.61
CA GLN A 204 25.78 -22.98 -9.35
C GLN A 204 24.65 -23.58 -10.21
N ALA A 205 24.90 -24.74 -10.79
CA ALA A 205 23.97 -25.45 -11.65
C ALA A 205 22.62 -25.64 -10.94
N TRP A 206 21.53 -25.40 -11.66
CA TRP A 206 20.18 -25.71 -11.21
C TRP A 206 20.09 -27.17 -10.81
N ARG A 207 19.63 -27.43 -9.58
CA ARG A 207 19.34 -28.77 -9.10
C ARG A 207 17.82 -28.95 -9.10
N TRP A 208 17.31 -29.72 -10.04
CA TRP A 208 15.87 -29.94 -10.20
C TRP A 208 15.19 -30.42 -8.91
N GLY A 209 15.87 -31.24 -8.10
CA GLY A 209 15.34 -31.66 -6.79
C GLY A 209 15.09 -30.49 -5.84
N HIS A 210 15.91 -29.43 -5.87
CA HIS A 210 15.70 -28.25 -5.04
C HIS A 210 14.57 -27.37 -5.57
N VAL A 211 14.41 -27.28 -6.91
CA VAL A 211 13.28 -26.60 -7.53
C VAL A 211 11.98 -27.30 -7.17
N LEU A 212 11.96 -28.66 -7.28
CA LEU A 212 10.80 -29.46 -6.87
C LEU A 212 10.47 -29.28 -5.38
N LEU A 213 11.49 -29.17 -4.52
CA LEU A 213 11.27 -28.88 -3.09
C LEU A 213 10.61 -27.50 -2.89
N GLY A 214 11.05 -26.46 -3.60
CA GLY A 214 10.41 -25.15 -3.57
C GLY A 214 8.95 -25.19 -4.05
N VAL A 215 8.70 -25.89 -5.16
CA VAL A 215 7.35 -26.10 -5.69
C VAL A 215 6.48 -26.90 -4.71
N ALA A 216 7.03 -27.94 -4.09
CA ALA A 216 6.30 -28.74 -3.09
C ALA A 216 5.93 -27.89 -1.87
N THR A 217 6.87 -27.08 -1.37
CA THR A 217 6.61 -26.17 -0.24
C THR A 217 5.54 -25.14 -0.61
N PHE A 218 5.62 -24.54 -1.81
CA PHE A 218 4.59 -23.67 -2.33
C PHE A 218 3.22 -24.37 -2.34
N ALA A 219 3.16 -25.59 -2.88
CA ALA A 219 1.93 -26.33 -3.03
C ALA A 219 1.29 -26.67 -1.66
N ILE A 220 2.11 -27.14 -0.70
CA ILE A 220 1.65 -27.48 0.64
C ILE A 220 1.05 -26.26 1.36
N VAL A 221 1.61 -25.06 1.15
CA VAL A 221 1.17 -23.85 1.86
C VAL A 221 0.00 -23.17 1.14
N ALA A 222 0.03 -23.04 -0.19
CA ALA A 222 -0.98 -22.28 -0.93
C ALA A 222 -2.21 -23.12 -1.32
N ILE A 223 -2.02 -24.34 -1.84
CA ILE A 223 -3.10 -25.13 -2.45
C ILE A 223 -4.24 -25.46 -1.48
N PRO A 224 -4.02 -25.78 -0.19
CA PRO A 224 -5.11 -26.21 0.69
C PRO A 224 -6.29 -25.23 0.75
N TRP A 225 -6.02 -23.91 0.80
CA TRP A 225 -7.09 -22.93 0.83
C TRP A 225 -7.83 -22.84 -0.52
N PHE A 226 -7.11 -22.87 -1.63
CA PHE A 226 -7.73 -22.86 -2.97
C PHE A 226 -8.53 -24.15 -3.23
N ALA A 227 -8.02 -25.31 -2.78
CA ALA A 227 -8.74 -26.57 -2.86
C ALA A 227 -10.03 -26.55 -2.02
N TYR A 228 -9.96 -26.01 -0.81
CA TYR A 228 -11.14 -25.82 0.03
C TYR A 228 -12.20 -24.93 -0.65
N GLY A 229 -11.79 -23.80 -1.21
CA GLY A 229 -12.68 -22.90 -1.93
C GLY A 229 -13.35 -23.58 -3.14
N TYR A 230 -12.58 -24.33 -3.92
CA TYR A 230 -13.09 -25.12 -5.04
C TYR A 230 -14.08 -26.22 -4.61
N LEU A 231 -13.75 -26.96 -3.57
CA LEU A 231 -14.64 -28.02 -3.05
C LEU A 231 -15.97 -27.46 -2.50
N ARG A 232 -15.98 -26.22 -2.01
CA ARG A 232 -17.18 -25.58 -1.48
C ARG A 232 -18.04 -24.90 -2.53
N GLN A 233 -17.45 -24.28 -3.56
CA GLN A 233 -18.15 -23.44 -4.52
C GLN A 233 -18.04 -23.92 -5.97
N GLY A 234 -17.17 -24.90 -6.25
CA GLY A 234 -16.98 -25.41 -7.59
C GLY A 234 -16.35 -24.40 -8.55
N PHE A 235 -16.75 -24.47 -9.82
CA PHE A 235 -16.21 -23.65 -10.90
C PHE A 235 -16.33 -22.12 -10.68
N PRO A 236 -17.40 -21.56 -10.09
CA PRO A 236 -17.48 -20.12 -9.77
C PRO A 236 -16.30 -19.59 -8.96
N PHE A 237 -15.72 -20.41 -8.06
CA PHE A 237 -14.50 -20.03 -7.33
C PHE A 237 -13.29 -19.89 -8.27
N VAL A 238 -13.12 -20.82 -9.20
CA VAL A 238 -12.03 -20.80 -10.20
C VAL A 238 -12.20 -19.61 -11.14
N ASP A 239 -13.42 -19.37 -11.60
CA ASP A 239 -13.74 -18.23 -12.46
C ASP A 239 -13.41 -16.91 -11.80
N THR A 240 -13.80 -16.73 -10.53
CA THR A 240 -13.51 -15.50 -9.77
C THR A 240 -12.00 -15.26 -9.64
N PHE A 241 -11.21 -16.29 -9.32
CA PHE A 241 -9.77 -16.11 -9.07
C PHE A 241 -8.89 -16.14 -10.30
N LEU A 242 -9.20 -16.99 -11.29
CA LEU A 242 -8.29 -17.25 -12.41
C LEU A 242 -8.78 -16.66 -13.73
N LEU A 243 -10.09 -16.67 -14.02
CA LEU A 243 -10.58 -16.42 -15.37
C LEU A 243 -11.18 -15.03 -15.57
N GLY A 244 -11.86 -14.45 -14.63
CA GLY A 244 -12.54 -13.19 -14.91
C GLY A 244 -13.02 -12.38 -13.72
N GLY A 245 -12.90 -12.93 -12.52
CA GLY A 245 -13.36 -12.26 -11.32
C GLY A 245 -12.55 -11.01 -10.95
N ALA A 246 -12.93 -10.39 -9.85
CA ALA A 246 -12.39 -9.09 -9.39
C ALA A 246 -10.87 -9.04 -9.24
N ILE A 247 -10.18 -10.18 -9.15
CA ILE A 247 -8.71 -10.27 -8.99
C ILE A 247 -8.09 -11.14 -10.10
N GLY A 248 -8.90 -11.79 -10.94
CA GLY A 248 -8.42 -12.72 -11.95
C GLY A 248 -7.49 -12.04 -12.95
N PHE A 249 -6.50 -12.79 -13.43
CA PHE A 249 -5.61 -12.37 -14.52
C PHE A 249 -6.43 -11.92 -15.75
N GLY A 250 -7.58 -12.58 -16.01
CA GLY A 250 -8.51 -12.21 -17.06
C GLY A 250 -9.07 -10.79 -16.94
N ARG A 251 -9.34 -10.31 -15.70
CA ARG A 251 -9.77 -8.92 -15.48
C ARG A 251 -8.69 -7.91 -15.87
N SER A 252 -7.42 -8.24 -15.66
CA SER A 252 -6.29 -7.40 -16.09
C SER A 252 -6.19 -7.26 -17.61
N LEU A 253 -6.83 -8.15 -18.36
CA LEU A 253 -6.87 -8.16 -19.82
C LEU A 253 -8.19 -7.63 -20.39
N GLN A 254 -9.23 -7.44 -19.56
CA GLN A 254 -10.50 -6.86 -19.98
C GLN A 254 -10.45 -5.34 -19.81
N PRO A 255 -10.77 -4.56 -20.83
CA PRO A 255 -10.90 -3.12 -20.71
C PRO A 255 -12.11 -2.81 -19.81
N GLN A 256 -11.86 -2.50 -18.56
CA GLN A 256 -12.88 -2.12 -17.56
C GLN A 256 -13.18 -0.62 -17.59
N ILE A 257 -12.50 0.11 -18.43
CA ILE A 257 -12.62 1.54 -18.54
C ILE A 257 -13.74 1.81 -19.55
N ALA A 258 -14.89 2.21 -19.05
CA ALA A 258 -16.00 2.67 -19.87
C ALA A 258 -15.61 3.87 -20.78
N GLU A 259 -14.48 4.53 -20.45
CA GLU A 259 -13.81 5.53 -21.26
C GLU A 259 -12.31 5.13 -21.32
N ALA A 260 -11.97 4.26 -22.24
CA ALA A 260 -10.60 3.78 -22.40
C ALA A 260 -9.66 4.95 -22.71
N LEU A 261 -8.76 5.25 -21.78
CA LEU A 261 -7.62 6.12 -22.06
C LEU A 261 -6.88 5.57 -23.30
N PRO A 262 -6.41 6.42 -24.21
CA PRO A 262 -5.53 5.97 -25.28
C PRO A 262 -4.41 5.11 -24.72
N LEU A 263 -4.06 4.02 -25.41
CA LEU A 263 -3.10 3.02 -24.91
C LEU A 263 -1.79 3.67 -24.38
N TRP A 264 -1.29 4.69 -25.05
CA TRP A 264 -0.08 5.40 -24.63
C TRP A 264 -0.26 6.14 -23.30
N GLN A 265 -1.45 6.69 -23.00
CA GLN A 265 -1.74 7.31 -21.71
C GLN A 265 -1.82 6.26 -20.61
N ALA A 266 -2.46 5.12 -20.88
CA ALA A 266 -2.52 4.01 -19.96
C ALA A 266 -1.12 3.46 -19.61
N LEU A 267 -0.23 3.35 -20.59
CA LEU A 267 1.15 2.91 -20.39
C LEU A 267 1.97 3.90 -19.55
N LEU A 268 1.76 5.19 -19.77
CA LEU A 268 2.53 6.24 -19.09
C LEU A 268 1.94 6.68 -17.74
N ALA A 269 0.70 6.30 -17.42
CA ALA A 269 -0.01 6.76 -16.22
C ALA A 269 0.75 6.48 -14.90
N TYR A 270 1.52 5.39 -14.83
CA TYR A 270 2.31 5.09 -13.65
C TYR A 270 3.59 5.93 -13.52
N VAL A 271 4.06 6.62 -14.55
CA VAL A 271 5.29 7.43 -14.48
C VAL A 271 5.13 8.61 -13.49
N PRO A 272 4.12 9.49 -13.61
CA PRO A 272 3.91 10.55 -12.63
C PRO A 272 3.53 10.01 -11.24
N LEU A 273 2.79 8.90 -11.16
CA LEU A 273 2.46 8.27 -9.89
C LEU A 273 3.71 7.70 -9.20
N LEU A 274 4.64 7.11 -9.94
CA LEU A 274 5.93 6.66 -9.40
C LEU A 274 6.72 7.84 -8.84
N ALA A 275 6.79 8.95 -9.60
CA ALA A 275 7.48 10.16 -9.16
C ALA A 275 6.85 10.75 -7.89
N LEU A 276 5.51 10.79 -7.81
CA LEU A 276 4.77 11.22 -6.63
C LEU A 276 5.05 10.32 -5.42
N GLY A 277 5.01 9.01 -5.61
CA GLY A 277 5.21 8.04 -4.52
C GLY A 277 6.65 8.01 -4.00
N MET A 278 7.63 8.43 -4.80
CA MET A 278 9.03 8.56 -4.39
C MET A 278 9.34 9.87 -3.66
N LEU A 279 8.41 10.82 -3.57
CA LEU A 279 8.68 12.07 -2.85
C LEU A 279 9.26 11.81 -1.45
N PRO A 280 10.29 12.58 -1.05
CA PRO A 280 10.95 13.66 -1.78
C PRO A 280 12.10 13.20 -2.69
N TRP A 281 12.33 11.91 -2.82
CA TRP A 281 13.48 11.28 -3.49
C TRP A 281 13.31 11.13 -5.00
N THR A 282 12.30 11.74 -5.61
CA THR A 282 12.04 11.68 -7.06
C THR A 282 13.29 12.03 -7.89
N GLY A 283 14.11 12.96 -7.39
CA GLY A 283 15.37 13.34 -8.02
C GLY A 283 16.42 12.23 -8.12
N VAL A 284 16.31 11.19 -7.31
CA VAL A 284 17.23 10.04 -7.37
C VAL A 284 16.93 9.11 -8.56
N LEU A 285 15.72 9.17 -9.11
CA LEU A 285 15.25 8.24 -10.15
C LEU A 285 16.14 8.22 -11.42
N PRO A 286 16.55 9.36 -12.01
CA PRO A 286 17.45 9.33 -13.19
C PRO A 286 18.82 8.71 -12.89
N ALA A 287 19.39 9.00 -11.72
CA ALA A 287 20.65 8.44 -11.29
C ALA A 287 20.53 6.92 -11.03
N ALA A 288 19.43 6.48 -10.41
CA ALA A 288 19.11 5.07 -10.22
C ALA A 288 18.91 4.35 -11.55
N ALA A 289 18.23 4.96 -12.53
CA ALA A 289 18.07 4.40 -13.87
C ALA A 289 19.42 4.23 -14.59
N GLN A 290 20.29 5.25 -14.52
CA GLN A 290 21.65 5.18 -15.10
C GLN A 290 22.50 4.08 -14.46
N GLU A 291 22.47 3.98 -13.13
CA GLU A 291 23.22 2.94 -12.41
C GLU A 291 22.62 1.55 -12.66
N GLY A 292 21.30 1.45 -12.75
CA GLY A 292 20.59 0.23 -13.15
C GLY A 292 21.02 -0.28 -14.52
N TRP A 293 21.09 0.61 -15.50
CA TRP A 293 21.55 0.26 -16.85
C TRP A 293 22.99 -0.29 -16.87
N ARG A 294 23.88 0.32 -16.10
CA ARG A 294 25.26 -0.17 -15.93
C ARG A 294 25.29 -1.54 -15.26
N THR A 295 24.46 -1.71 -14.24
CA THR A 295 24.34 -2.92 -13.44
C THR A 295 23.90 -4.13 -14.27
N LEU A 296 22.99 -3.96 -15.21
CA LEU A 296 22.54 -5.04 -16.10
C LEU A 296 23.69 -5.63 -16.92
N ARG A 297 24.73 -4.84 -17.20
CA ARG A 297 25.88 -5.28 -18.01
C ARG A 297 26.98 -5.95 -17.17
N VAL A 298 27.32 -5.35 -16.02
CA VAL A 298 28.51 -5.76 -15.22
C VAL A 298 28.29 -5.72 -13.71
N GLY A 299 27.06 -5.56 -13.24
CA GLY A 299 26.77 -5.42 -11.81
C GLY A 299 26.68 -6.73 -11.03
N PRO A 300 26.73 -6.64 -9.69
CA PRO A 300 26.59 -7.80 -8.81
C PRO A 300 25.18 -8.41 -8.93
N PRO A 301 25.03 -9.74 -8.74
CA PRO A 301 23.75 -10.44 -8.94
C PRO A 301 22.58 -9.85 -8.14
N ALA A 302 22.79 -9.45 -6.89
CA ALA A 302 21.73 -8.90 -6.06
C ALA A 302 21.21 -7.54 -6.58
N LEU A 303 22.13 -6.65 -7.00
CA LEU A 303 21.73 -5.36 -7.57
C LEU A 303 21.05 -5.54 -8.93
N ARG A 304 21.57 -6.47 -9.76
CA ARG A 304 20.95 -6.84 -11.04
C ARG A 304 19.53 -7.36 -10.87
N LEU A 305 19.31 -8.24 -9.90
CA LEU A 305 17.95 -8.74 -9.58
C LEU A 305 17.02 -7.58 -9.18
N CYS A 306 17.49 -6.61 -8.40
CA CYS A 306 16.69 -5.43 -8.04
C CYS A 306 16.29 -4.62 -9.29
N VAL A 307 17.21 -4.42 -10.25
CA VAL A 307 16.89 -3.73 -11.50
C VAL A 307 15.86 -4.50 -12.31
N LEU A 308 16.03 -5.82 -12.43
CA LEU A 308 15.08 -6.67 -13.15
C LEU A 308 13.73 -6.69 -12.47
N TRP A 309 13.68 -6.81 -11.14
CA TRP A 309 12.43 -6.76 -10.36
C TRP A 309 11.69 -5.44 -10.59
N ALA A 310 12.36 -4.29 -10.42
CA ALA A 310 11.75 -2.99 -10.65
C ALA A 310 11.20 -2.87 -12.07
N THR A 311 12.02 -3.23 -13.07
CA THR A 311 11.65 -3.06 -14.49
C THR A 311 10.53 -4.02 -14.92
N VAL A 312 10.67 -5.32 -14.62
CA VAL A 312 9.68 -6.34 -15.04
C VAL A 312 8.32 -6.04 -14.40
N TYR A 313 8.32 -5.73 -13.09
CA TYR A 313 7.07 -5.43 -12.41
C TYR A 313 6.44 -4.11 -12.90
N PHE A 314 7.25 -3.05 -13.08
CA PHE A 314 6.74 -1.77 -13.60
C PHE A 314 6.12 -1.93 -15.00
N VAL A 315 6.78 -2.67 -15.88
CA VAL A 315 6.25 -2.99 -17.22
C VAL A 315 4.95 -3.80 -17.11
N LEU A 316 4.93 -4.83 -16.24
CA LEU A 316 3.75 -5.68 -16.05
C LEU A 316 2.51 -4.86 -15.64
N ILE A 317 2.64 -3.98 -14.64
CA ILE A 317 1.50 -3.16 -14.19
C ILE A 317 1.14 -2.06 -15.21
N SER A 318 2.12 -1.55 -15.95
CA SER A 318 1.87 -0.55 -17.01
C SER A 318 1.09 -1.14 -18.19
N LEU A 319 1.36 -2.39 -18.53
CA LEU A 319 0.64 -3.14 -19.58
C LEU A 319 -0.76 -3.60 -19.13
N SER A 320 -1.04 -3.65 -17.84
CA SER A 320 -2.37 -3.99 -17.34
C SER A 320 -3.40 -2.99 -17.83
N LEU A 321 -4.54 -3.47 -18.34
CA LEU A 321 -5.65 -2.65 -18.84
C LEU A 321 -6.66 -2.26 -17.74
N THR A 322 -6.39 -2.65 -16.49
CA THR A 322 -7.21 -2.26 -15.33
C THR A 322 -6.93 -0.84 -14.87
N ASP A 323 -7.75 -0.34 -13.94
CA ASP A 323 -7.56 0.95 -13.29
C ASP A 323 -6.14 1.12 -12.75
N LYS A 324 -5.54 2.29 -12.99
CA LYS A 324 -4.20 2.63 -12.53
C LYS A 324 -4.22 3.04 -11.08
N VAL A 325 -4.20 2.05 -10.19
CA VAL A 325 -4.27 2.27 -8.75
C VAL A 325 -2.88 2.58 -8.18
N PHE A 326 -2.75 3.71 -7.49
CA PHE A 326 -1.48 4.19 -6.92
C PHE A 326 -0.77 3.15 -6.05
N ARG A 327 -1.51 2.41 -5.20
CA ARG A 327 -0.95 1.40 -4.30
C ARG A 327 -0.24 0.24 -5.00
N TYR A 328 -0.55 -0.05 -6.27
CA TYR A 328 0.11 -1.14 -7.01
C TYR A 328 1.59 -0.87 -7.27
N LEU A 329 2.03 0.38 -7.23
CA LEU A 329 3.46 0.72 -7.33
C LEU A 329 4.29 0.29 -6.12
N LEU A 330 3.69 -0.14 -5.01
CA LEU A 330 4.44 -0.44 -3.80
C LEU A 330 5.55 -1.48 -4.01
N LEU A 331 5.31 -2.47 -4.87
CA LEU A 331 6.29 -3.53 -5.16
C LEU A 331 7.55 -3.04 -5.91
N VAL A 332 7.51 -1.84 -6.49
CA VAL A 332 8.66 -1.25 -7.21
C VAL A 332 9.64 -0.57 -6.24
N TYR A 333 9.18 -0.08 -5.09
CA TYR A 333 10.00 0.76 -4.20
C TYR A 333 11.15 0.02 -3.50
N PRO A 334 11.01 -1.21 -2.97
CA PRO A 334 12.14 -1.91 -2.36
C PRO A 334 13.34 -2.04 -3.32
N PRO A 335 13.19 -2.54 -4.55
CA PRO A 335 14.32 -2.62 -5.47
C PRO A 335 14.83 -1.25 -5.93
N ILE A 336 13.96 -0.24 -6.13
CA ILE A 336 14.39 1.13 -6.45
C ILE A 336 15.20 1.72 -5.30
N ALA A 337 14.84 1.48 -4.05
CA ALA A 337 15.59 1.96 -2.90
C ALA A 337 17.02 1.39 -2.87
N VAL A 338 17.18 0.10 -3.20
CA VAL A 338 18.51 -0.53 -3.29
C VAL A 338 19.34 0.08 -4.42
N VAL A 339 18.79 0.22 -5.62
CA VAL A 339 19.50 0.81 -6.78
C VAL A 339 19.77 2.30 -6.56
N GLY A 340 18.83 3.03 -5.96
CA GLY A 340 18.97 4.44 -5.60
C GLY A 340 20.05 4.67 -4.56
N ALA A 341 20.16 3.82 -3.55
CA ALA A 341 21.25 3.88 -2.56
C ALA A 341 22.62 3.71 -3.23
N ARG A 342 22.74 2.77 -4.16
CA ARG A 342 23.95 2.61 -4.97
C ARG A 342 24.29 3.88 -5.74
N ALA A 343 23.31 4.48 -6.41
CA ALA A 343 23.50 5.73 -7.16
C ALA A 343 23.95 6.88 -6.25
N LEU A 344 23.44 6.98 -5.02
CA LEU A 344 23.86 7.96 -4.02
C LEU A 344 25.30 7.72 -3.55
N ILE A 345 25.70 6.48 -3.29
CA ILE A 345 27.10 6.13 -2.91
C ILE A 345 28.06 6.52 -4.03
N VAL A 346 27.71 6.23 -5.29
CA VAL A 346 28.50 6.68 -6.45
C VAL A 346 28.58 8.21 -6.47
N GLY A 347 27.47 8.89 -6.17
CA GLY A 347 27.41 10.34 -6.07
C GLY A 347 28.26 10.92 -4.92
N PHE A 348 28.42 10.22 -3.79
CA PHE A 348 29.32 10.66 -2.72
C PHE A 348 30.79 10.60 -3.12
N ASN A 349 31.17 9.64 -3.95
CA ASN A 349 32.53 9.51 -4.50
C ASN A 349 32.76 10.52 -5.65
N GLU A 350 31.70 10.87 -6.40
CA GLU A 350 31.71 11.83 -7.49
C GLU A 350 30.67 12.95 -7.24
N PRO A 351 30.96 13.95 -6.38
CA PRO A 351 29.94 14.89 -5.87
C PRO A 351 29.19 15.67 -6.94
N ARG A 352 29.78 15.86 -8.12
CA ARG A 352 29.09 16.51 -9.26
C ARG A 352 27.84 15.73 -9.70
N ARG A 353 27.81 14.41 -9.53
CA ARG A 353 26.65 13.56 -9.89
C ARG A 353 25.44 13.82 -8.99
N LEU A 354 25.64 14.27 -7.75
CA LEU A 354 24.54 14.62 -6.85
C LEU A 354 23.77 15.87 -7.29
N ARG A 355 24.33 16.68 -8.18
CA ARG A 355 23.62 17.86 -8.73
C ARG A 355 22.42 17.46 -9.58
N VAL A 356 22.49 16.32 -10.29
CA VAL A 356 21.34 15.81 -11.08
C VAL A 356 20.13 15.51 -10.19
N PRO A 357 20.25 14.71 -9.10
CA PRO A 357 19.17 14.58 -8.13
C PRO A 357 18.63 15.90 -7.60
N ALA A 358 19.50 16.87 -7.29
CA ALA A 358 19.08 18.16 -6.79
C ALA A 358 18.23 18.95 -7.80
N VAL A 359 18.70 19.06 -9.06
CA VAL A 359 17.98 19.75 -10.13
C VAL A 359 16.64 19.06 -10.43
N VAL A 360 16.62 17.73 -10.49
CA VAL A 360 15.40 16.96 -10.77
C VAL A 360 14.40 17.06 -9.62
N THR A 361 14.87 17.12 -8.37
CA THR A 361 13.99 17.36 -7.21
C THR A 361 13.26 18.69 -7.34
N LEU A 362 13.92 19.77 -7.76
CA LEU A 362 13.28 21.05 -8.00
C LEU A 362 12.41 21.07 -9.26
N GLY A 363 12.94 20.55 -10.37
CA GLY A 363 12.29 20.67 -11.70
C GLY A 363 11.17 19.65 -11.94
N ILE A 364 11.15 18.53 -11.21
CA ILE A 364 10.13 17.49 -11.35
C ILE A 364 9.44 17.22 -10.00
N GLY A 365 10.18 17.03 -8.93
CA GLY A 365 9.61 16.66 -7.64
C GLY A 365 8.62 17.69 -7.08
N LEU A 366 8.98 18.98 -7.08
CA LEU A 366 8.07 20.06 -6.65
C LEU A 366 6.85 20.20 -7.57
N PRO A 367 6.99 20.26 -8.91
CA PRO A 367 5.83 20.28 -9.80
C PRO A 367 4.92 19.06 -9.67
N VAL A 368 5.46 17.86 -9.48
CA VAL A 368 4.67 16.63 -9.26
C VAL A 368 3.86 16.74 -7.97
N MET A 369 4.46 17.25 -6.89
CA MET A 369 3.75 17.49 -5.64
C MET A 369 2.64 18.54 -5.81
N ALA A 370 2.95 19.67 -6.42
CA ALA A 370 1.97 20.73 -6.70
C ALA A 370 0.85 20.25 -7.63
N GLY A 371 1.20 19.51 -8.68
CA GLY A 371 0.24 18.90 -9.61
C GLY A 371 -0.67 17.87 -8.94
N GLY A 372 -0.13 17.09 -8.02
CA GLY A 372 -0.93 16.15 -7.21
C GLY A 372 -1.98 16.88 -6.36
N ILE A 373 -1.58 17.96 -5.67
CA ILE A 373 -2.50 18.79 -4.88
C ILE A 373 -3.54 19.45 -5.78
N TRP A 374 -3.12 20.00 -6.91
CA TRP A 374 -4.01 20.64 -7.88
C TRP A 374 -5.02 19.65 -8.47
N MET A 375 -4.58 18.46 -8.85
CA MET A 375 -5.47 17.41 -9.37
C MET A 375 -6.51 16.98 -8.34
N MET A 376 -6.12 16.85 -7.07
CA MET A 376 -7.05 16.59 -5.97
C MET A 376 -8.05 17.73 -5.81
N ALA A 377 -7.61 18.99 -5.90
CA ALA A 377 -8.48 20.17 -5.82
C ALA A 377 -9.49 20.22 -6.96
N MET A 378 -9.11 19.84 -8.17
CA MET A 378 -10.02 19.80 -9.32
C MET A 378 -11.03 18.63 -9.23
N ARG A 379 -10.59 17.49 -8.76
CA ARG A 379 -11.43 16.27 -8.70
C ARG A 379 -12.38 16.27 -7.50
N PHE A 380 -11.95 16.86 -6.39
CA PHE A 380 -12.65 16.84 -5.10
C PHE A 380 -12.64 18.22 -4.44
N PRO A 381 -13.28 19.25 -5.05
CA PRO A 381 -13.14 20.64 -4.58
C PRO A 381 -13.70 20.88 -3.18
N GLN A 382 -14.79 20.20 -2.82
CA GLN A 382 -15.40 20.32 -1.48
C GLN A 382 -14.52 19.67 -0.41
N GLU A 383 -14.02 18.46 -0.70
CA GLU A 383 -13.14 17.72 0.18
C GLU A 383 -11.81 18.47 0.35
N VAL A 384 -11.24 19.02 -0.71
CA VAL A 384 -9.97 19.75 -0.64
C VAL A 384 -10.11 21.04 0.17
N ALA A 385 -11.20 21.77 0.07
CA ALA A 385 -11.43 22.94 0.92
C ALA A 385 -11.34 22.60 2.41
N ILE A 386 -11.75 21.39 2.78
CA ILE A 386 -11.71 20.87 4.14
C ILE A 386 -10.32 20.32 4.50
N TYR A 387 -9.68 19.59 3.58
CA TYR A 387 -8.42 18.87 3.85
C TYR A 387 -7.17 19.73 3.63
N LEU A 388 -7.21 20.71 2.71
CA LEU A 388 -6.03 21.51 2.37
C LEU A 388 -5.39 22.19 3.60
N PRO A 389 -6.13 22.83 4.51
CA PRO A 389 -5.55 23.41 5.72
C PRO A 389 -4.84 22.39 6.62
N LEU A 390 -5.25 21.11 6.55
CA LEU A 390 -4.67 20.02 7.33
C LEU A 390 -3.40 19.48 6.67
N VAL A 391 -3.39 19.39 5.35
CA VAL A 391 -2.26 18.85 4.57
C VAL A 391 -1.21 19.91 4.28
N LEU A 392 -1.55 21.20 4.35
CA LEU A 392 -0.66 22.30 4.03
C LEU A 392 0.63 22.32 4.88
N PRO A 393 0.61 22.14 6.22
CA PRO A 393 1.85 22.10 7.00
C PRO A 393 2.80 20.99 6.54
N PHE A 394 2.28 19.81 6.23
CA PHE A 394 3.03 18.70 5.65
C PHE A 394 3.64 19.09 4.29
N ALA A 395 2.83 19.61 3.37
CA ALA A 395 3.27 19.96 2.02
C ALA A 395 4.32 21.07 2.03
N VAL A 396 4.13 22.12 2.83
CA VAL A 396 5.09 23.23 2.97
C VAL A 396 6.41 22.74 3.56
N THR A 397 6.37 21.97 4.64
CA THR A 397 7.59 21.45 5.27
C THR A 397 8.36 20.53 4.33
N LEU A 398 7.66 19.68 3.57
CA LEU A 398 8.27 18.82 2.57
C LEU A 398 8.90 19.62 1.43
N ALA A 399 8.18 20.64 0.91
CA ALA A 399 8.69 21.52 -0.14
C ALA A 399 9.94 22.29 0.32
N LEU A 400 9.91 22.86 1.52
CA LEU A 400 11.07 23.57 2.09
C LEU A 400 12.27 22.63 2.26
N SER A 401 12.05 21.39 2.67
CA SER A 401 13.11 20.37 2.78
C SER A 401 13.71 20.02 1.42
N MET A 402 12.87 19.91 0.38
CA MET A 402 13.31 19.65 -0.99
C MET A 402 14.12 20.83 -1.56
N VAL A 403 13.68 22.06 -1.32
CA VAL A 403 14.39 23.28 -1.75
C VAL A 403 15.73 23.37 -1.01
N ALA A 404 15.74 23.20 0.31
CA ALA A 404 16.96 23.24 1.11
C ALA A 404 17.97 22.17 0.67
N PHE A 405 17.49 20.94 0.45
CA PHE A 405 18.31 19.87 -0.11
C PHE A 405 18.96 20.26 -1.44
N ALA A 406 18.16 20.77 -2.36
CA ALA A 406 18.65 21.11 -3.69
C ALA A 406 19.67 22.27 -3.65
N VAL A 407 19.35 23.34 -2.95
CA VAL A 407 20.25 24.51 -2.81
C VAL A 407 21.58 24.09 -2.16
N LEU A 408 21.50 23.38 -1.03
CA LEU A 408 22.71 22.92 -0.33
C LEU A 408 23.53 21.94 -1.16
N THR A 409 22.88 21.03 -1.91
CA THR A 409 23.57 20.06 -2.78
C THR A 409 24.25 20.74 -3.96
N LEU A 410 23.63 21.78 -4.54
CA LEU A 410 24.25 22.55 -5.63
C LEU A 410 25.49 23.33 -5.14
N TRP A 411 25.44 23.82 -3.89
CA TRP A 411 26.53 24.58 -3.28
C TRP A 411 27.61 23.66 -2.68
N ARG A 412 27.22 22.70 -1.84
CA ARG A 412 28.11 21.73 -1.15
C ARG A 412 27.56 20.31 -1.25
N PRO A 413 27.74 19.63 -2.40
CA PRO A 413 27.21 18.29 -2.58
C PRO A 413 27.86 17.31 -1.60
N GLY A 414 27.04 16.45 -0.99
CA GLY A 414 27.52 15.47 -0.02
C GLY A 414 26.41 14.81 0.79
N ARG A 415 26.79 14.23 1.92
CA ARG A 415 25.90 13.47 2.80
C ARG A 415 24.93 14.34 3.61
N ALA A 416 25.39 15.51 4.05
CA ALA A 416 24.63 16.39 4.92
C ALA A 416 23.32 16.92 4.29
N PRO A 417 23.27 17.38 3.02
CA PRO A 417 22.00 17.74 2.37
C PRO A 417 21.00 16.58 2.31
N LEU A 418 21.46 15.35 2.07
CA LEU A 418 20.57 14.18 2.06
C LEU A 418 20.04 13.85 3.45
N ALA A 419 20.87 13.96 4.48
CA ALA A 419 20.41 13.76 5.86
C ALA A 419 19.35 14.82 6.26
N LEU A 420 19.52 16.06 5.83
CA LEU A 420 18.56 17.14 6.04
C LEU A 420 17.23 16.84 5.32
N LEU A 421 17.29 16.37 4.07
CA LEU A 421 16.08 15.99 3.31
C LEU A 421 15.34 14.86 4.03
N ALA A 422 16.04 13.82 4.49
CA ALA A 422 15.44 12.72 5.24
C ALA A 422 14.80 13.20 6.56
N ALA A 423 15.50 14.02 7.33
CA ALA A 423 14.99 14.56 8.58
C ALA A 423 13.75 15.47 8.36
N GLY A 424 13.80 16.33 7.34
CA GLY A 424 12.67 17.16 6.95
C GLY A 424 11.46 16.37 6.46
N THR A 425 11.69 15.24 5.77
CA THR A 425 10.61 14.31 5.39
C THR A 425 9.95 13.69 6.62
N MET A 426 10.74 13.26 7.59
CA MET A 426 10.21 12.68 8.84
C MET A 426 9.43 13.73 9.64
N LEU A 427 9.91 14.97 9.70
CA LEU A 427 9.17 16.07 10.29
C LEU A 427 7.83 16.29 9.57
N SER A 428 7.83 16.26 8.24
CA SER A 428 6.61 16.40 7.44
C SER A 428 5.62 15.28 7.73
N PHE A 429 6.06 14.01 7.76
CA PHE A 429 5.21 12.86 8.10
C PHE A 429 4.69 12.93 9.54
N SER A 430 5.52 13.40 10.48
CA SER A 430 5.09 13.63 11.86
C SER A 430 4.00 14.69 11.97
N LEU A 431 4.16 15.81 11.25
CA LEU A 431 3.15 16.87 11.17
C LEU A 431 1.84 16.36 10.58
N LEU A 432 1.90 15.58 9.48
CA LEU A 432 0.71 14.98 8.88
C LEU A 432 -0.01 14.07 9.89
N THR A 433 0.73 13.17 10.53
CA THR A 433 0.19 12.25 11.54
C THR A 433 -0.42 13.02 12.71
N TRP A 434 0.27 14.03 13.24
CA TRP A 434 -0.21 14.84 14.35
C TRP A 434 -1.50 15.61 14.00
N VAL A 435 -1.53 16.23 12.82
CA VAL A 435 -2.72 16.96 12.35
C VAL A 435 -3.90 16.01 12.16
N LEU A 436 -3.66 14.85 11.53
CA LEU A 436 -4.70 13.84 11.36
C LEU A 436 -5.22 13.32 12.70
N MET A 437 -4.37 13.16 13.72
CA MET A 437 -4.80 12.74 15.06
C MET A 437 -5.65 13.79 15.78
N THR A 438 -5.34 15.07 15.61
CA THR A 438 -5.94 16.12 16.42
C THR A 438 -7.15 16.79 15.78
N ARG A 439 -7.24 16.75 14.44
CA ARG A 439 -8.24 17.52 13.68
C ARG A 439 -9.12 16.69 12.74
N TRP A 440 -9.09 15.38 12.84
CA TRP A 440 -9.83 14.52 11.89
C TRP A 440 -11.33 14.41 12.18
N GLU A 441 -11.77 14.57 13.42
CA GLU A 441 -13.17 14.32 13.84
C GLU A 441 -14.22 15.11 13.03
N PRO A 442 -14.00 16.39 12.70
CA PRO A 442 -14.97 17.12 11.84
C PRO A 442 -15.10 16.52 10.44
N LEU A 443 -14.07 15.84 9.96
CA LEU A 443 -13.99 15.28 8.61
C LEU A 443 -14.62 13.89 8.54
N TRP A 444 -14.43 13.10 9.59
CA TRP A 444 -14.87 11.70 9.71
C TRP A 444 -15.71 11.49 10.98
N PRO A 445 -16.97 11.93 10.97
CA PRO A 445 -17.81 11.96 12.17
C PRO A 445 -18.39 10.59 12.55
N TRP A 446 -17.90 9.49 11.97
CA TRP A 446 -18.51 8.17 12.11
C TRP A 446 -18.57 7.66 13.54
N GLN A 447 -17.62 8.00 14.40
CA GLN A 447 -17.70 7.66 15.83
C GLN A 447 -18.84 8.40 16.51
N ARG A 448 -19.03 9.68 16.19
CA ARG A 448 -20.14 10.49 16.71
C ARG A 448 -21.47 9.99 16.18
N VAL A 449 -21.54 9.69 14.87
CA VAL A 449 -22.73 9.10 14.24
C VAL A 449 -23.10 7.79 14.92
N ALA A 450 -22.12 6.90 15.12
CA ALA A 450 -22.33 5.63 15.81
C ALA A 450 -22.91 5.82 17.22
N ALA A 451 -22.34 6.77 17.99
CA ALA A 451 -22.84 7.08 19.32
C ALA A 451 -24.30 7.60 19.31
N VAL A 452 -24.68 8.40 18.31
CA VAL A 452 -26.09 8.87 18.16
C VAL A 452 -26.99 7.73 17.72
N VAL A 453 -26.56 6.91 16.76
CA VAL A 453 -27.33 5.72 16.33
C VAL A 453 -27.56 4.80 17.51
N HIS A 454 -26.56 4.45 18.29
CA HIS A 454 -26.72 3.57 19.46
C HIS A 454 -27.68 4.10 20.53
N ARG A 455 -27.75 5.42 20.70
CA ARG A 455 -28.74 6.03 21.65
C ARG A 455 -30.17 5.92 21.17
N HIS A 456 -30.41 5.90 19.86
CA HIS A 456 -31.74 5.92 19.27
C HIS A 456 -32.15 4.59 18.64
N HIS A 457 -31.21 3.68 18.44
CA HIS A 457 -31.49 2.34 17.93
C HIS A 457 -32.04 1.44 19.04
N SER A 458 -33.27 1.03 18.86
CA SER A 458 -33.90 -0.01 19.66
C SER A 458 -34.70 -0.91 18.71
N PRO A 459 -34.54 -2.24 18.75
CA PRO A 459 -35.34 -3.11 17.91
C PRO A 459 -36.85 -2.83 18.05
N PRO A 460 -37.58 -2.76 16.95
CA PRO A 460 -37.28 -3.14 15.57
C PRO A 460 -36.79 -1.99 14.64
N THR A 461 -36.03 -1.01 15.14
CA THR A 461 -35.61 0.15 14.32
C THR A 461 -34.66 -0.30 13.19
N THR A 462 -35.01 0.04 11.94
CA THR A 462 -34.15 -0.16 10.78
C THR A 462 -33.13 0.98 10.63
N VAL A 463 -31.88 0.69 10.36
CA VAL A 463 -30.86 1.71 10.07
C VAL A 463 -30.50 1.64 8.59
N VAL A 464 -30.72 2.74 7.89
CA VAL A 464 -30.52 2.87 6.44
C VAL A 464 -29.39 3.83 6.13
N ILE A 465 -28.58 3.49 5.17
CA ILE A 465 -27.65 4.41 4.50
C ILE A 465 -28.14 4.63 3.08
N PHE A 466 -28.30 5.90 2.71
CA PHE A 466 -28.80 6.26 1.40
C PHE A 466 -27.70 6.74 0.46
N ARG A 467 -27.57 6.07 -0.69
CA ARG A 467 -26.61 6.38 -1.78
C ARG A 467 -25.15 6.43 -1.35
N GLU A 468 -24.74 5.59 -0.42
CA GLU A 468 -23.34 5.52 0.02
C GLU A 468 -22.93 4.09 0.37
N LYS A 469 -21.64 3.80 0.27
CA LYS A 469 -21.10 2.50 0.65
C LYS A 469 -21.18 2.28 2.16
N ILE A 470 -21.56 1.08 2.53
CA ILE A 470 -21.80 0.70 3.93
C ILE A 470 -20.51 0.42 4.71
N ASP A 471 -19.38 0.21 4.01
CA ASP A 471 -18.14 -0.34 4.62
C ASP A 471 -17.65 0.50 5.79
N LEU A 472 -17.42 1.78 5.57
CA LEU A 472 -16.86 2.67 6.59
C LEU A 472 -17.88 3.03 7.69
N PRO A 473 -19.12 3.47 7.37
CA PRO A 473 -20.14 3.67 8.38
C PRO A 473 -20.43 2.42 9.21
N GLY A 474 -20.56 1.27 8.56
CA GLY A 474 -20.83 0.00 9.22
C GLY A 474 -19.75 -0.41 10.21
N TYR A 475 -18.48 -0.15 9.88
CA TYR A 475 -17.37 -0.42 10.77
C TYR A 475 -17.53 0.25 12.15
N TYR A 476 -18.01 1.50 12.16
CA TYR A 476 -18.21 2.28 13.39
C TYR A 476 -19.57 2.03 14.05
N ILE A 477 -20.63 1.95 13.25
CA ILE A 477 -22.01 1.88 13.74
C ILE A 477 -22.32 0.51 14.38
N ARG A 478 -21.76 -0.58 13.86
CA ARG A 478 -21.85 -1.95 14.46
C ARG A 478 -23.27 -2.48 14.67
N VAL A 479 -24.26 -1.95 13.97
CA VAL A 479 -25.62 -2.51 13.89
C VAL A 479 -25.92 -2.89 12.44
N PRO A 480 -26.87 -3.78 12.16
CA PRO A 480 -27.25 -4.09 10.79
C PRO A 480 -27.65 -2.83 10.04
N LEU A 481 -26.99 -2.57 8.92
CA LEU A 481 -27.23 -1.45 8.04
C LEU A 481 -27.79 -1.94 6.72
N THR A 482 -28.78 -1.23 6.19
CA THR A 482 -29.32 -1.48 4.86
C THR A 482 -28.88 -0.36 3.92
N ASN A 483 -28.18 -0.72 2.82
CA ASN A 483 -27.88 0.24 1.76
C ASN A 483 -29.08 0.38 0.84
N ILE A 484 -29.50 1.60 0.57
CA ILE A 484 -30.60 1.93 -0.34
C ILE A 484 -30.15 3.04 -1.29
N ASP A 485 -30.21 2.77 -2.59
CA ASP A 485 -29.87 3.75 -3.63
C ASP A 485 -31.12 4.32 -4.32
N ASP A 486 -32.25 3.60 -4.24
CA ASP A 486 -33.53 3.96 -4.88
C ASP A 486 -34.45 4.69 -3.90
N VAL A 487 -34.97 5.84 -4.36
CA VAL A 487 -35.89 6.69 -3.57
C VAL A 487 -37.19 5.98 -3.24
N SER A 488 -37.68 5.11 -4.13
CA SER A 488 -38.94 4.37 -3.90
C SER A 488 -38.78 3.32 -2.80
N VAL A 489 -37.61 2.68 -2.75
CA VAL A 489 -37.27 1.72 -1.68
C VAL A 489 -37.04 2.45 -0.36
N LEU A 490 -36.37 3.61 -0.38
CA LEU A 490 -36.23 4.48 0.79
C LEU A 490 -37.60 4.91 1.34
N SER A 491 -38.51 5.34 0.45
CA SER A 491 -39.87 5.75 0.84
C SER A 491 -40.70 4.62 1.46
N ARG A 492 -40.51 3.39 0.97
CA ARG A 492 -41.16 2.20 1.58
C ARG A 492 -40.59 1.88 2.95
N ALA A 493 -39.27 1.89 3.09
CA ALA A 493 -38.60 1.67 4.37
C ALA A 493 -39.02 2.74 5.39
N TRP A 494 -39.11 4.01 4.97
CA TRP A 494 -39.49 5.14 5.79
C TRP A 494 -40.93 5.01 6.34
N ARG A 495 -41.86 4.51 5.54
CA ARG A 495 -43.29 4.31 5.93
C ARG A 495 -43.53 2.97 6.64
N GLY A 496 -42.63 2.02 6.52
CA GLY A 496 -42.78 0.65 7.01
C GLY A 496 -42.52 0.45 8.51
N GLY A 497 -41.97 1.45 9.19
CA GLY A 497 -41.64 1.37 10.61
C GLY A 497 -40.63 2.42 11.02
N ARG A 498 -40.22 2.37 12.29
CA ARG A 498 -39.19 3.28 12.80
C ARG A 498 -37.86 3.09 12.09
N THR A 499 -37.44 4.14 11.38
CA THR A 499 -36.26 4.10 10.51
C THR A 499 -35.30 5.25 10.82
N LEU A 500 -34.05 4.93 11.10
CA LEU A 500 -32.93 5.87 11.14
C LEU A 500 -32.30 5.91 9.75
N VAL A 501 -32.22 7.10 9.14
CA VAL A 501 -31.64 7.27 7.81
C VAL A 501 -30.43 8.19 7.89
N LEU A 502 -29.30 7.69 7.39
CA LEU A 502 -28.08 8.45 7.17
C LEU A 502 -28.01 8.81 5.68
N LEU A 503 -28.00 10.11 5.38
CA LEU A 503 -28.01 10.63 4.01
C LEU A 503 -27.24 11.95 3.90
N ARG A 504 -26.95 12.39 2.68
CA ARG A 504 -26.40 13.73 2.44
C ARG A 504 -27.48 14.79 2.64
N ASN A 505 -27.10 15.96 3.14
CA ASN A 505 -28.04 17.07 3.38
C ASN A 505 -28.79 17.47 2.11
N GLN A 506 -28.16 17.39 0.93
CA GLN A 506 -28.81 17.65 -0.36
C GLN A 506 -29.94 16.65 -0.71
N ASP A 507 -29.90 15.45 -0.16
CA ASP A 507 -30.87 14.38 -0.40
C ASP A 507 -32.03 14.41 0.60
N LEU A 508 -32.00 15.33 1.57
CA LEU A 508 -33.02 15.44 2.63
C LEU A 508 -34.44 15.67 2.05
N ALA A 509 -34.52 16.43 0.97
CA ALA A 509 -35.79 16.70 0.26
C ALA A 509 -36.38 15.46 -0.43
N LEU A 510 -35.63 14.36 -0.55
CA LEU A 510 -36.13 13.10 -1.13
C LEU A 510 -36.90 12.23 -0.12
N LEU A 511 -36.84 12.59 1.18
CA LEU A 511 -37.58 11.88 2.20
C LEU A 511 -39.07 12.19 2.08
N PRO A 512 -39.98 11.21 2.33
CA PRO A 512 -41.39 11.44 2.36
C PRO A 512 -41.78 12.48 3.43
N ALA A 513 -42.75 13.32 3.13
CA ALA A 513 -43.28 14.29 4.09
C ALA A 513 -44.01 13.63 5.27
N SER A 514 -44.46 12.38 5.10
CA SER A 514 -45.18 11.62 6.14
C SER A 514 -44.63 10.18 6.21
N PRO A 515 -44.27 9.69 7.41
CA PRO A 515 -44.16 10.45 8.67
C PRO A 515 -43.10 11.56 8.59
N PRO A 516 -43.24 12.63 9.41
CA PRO A 516 -42.26 13.70 9.46
C PRO A 516 -40.93 13.17 9.97
N HIS A 517 -39.83 13.87 9.63
CA HIS A 517 -38.50 13.51 10.12
C HIS A 517 -38.04 14.44 11.25
N ARG A 518 -37.33 13.87 12.20
CA ARG A 518 -36.60 14.61 13.21
C ARG A 518 -35.12 14.45 12.96
N MET A 519 -34.40 15.56 12.85
CA MET A 519 -32.95 15.56 12.72
C MET A 519 -32.30 15.22 14.04
N LEU A 520 -31.46 14.18 14.04
CA LEU A 520 -30.74 13.73 15.23
C LEU A 520 -29.31 14.28 15.26
N ALA A 521 -28.67 14.41 14.10
CA ALA A 521 -27.34 14.95 13.98
C ALA A 521 -27.07 15.54 12.59
N THR A 522 -26.29 16.61 12.55
CA THR A 522 -25.73 17.20 11.33
C THR A 522 -24.21 17.24 11.45
N MET A 523 -23.51 16.84 10.40
CA MET A 523 -22.06 16.77 10.37
C MET A 523 -21.48 17.84 9.44
N PRO A 524 -20.31 18.39 9.74
CA PRO A 524 -19.62 19.37 8.88
C PRO A 524 -19.38 18.86 7.46
N SER A 525 -19.23 17.54 7.30
CA SER A 525 -19.06 16.86 6.00
C SER A 525 -20.32 16.78 5.14
N GLY A 526 -21.42 17.43 5.56
CA GLY A 526 -22.70 17.44 4.83
C GLY A 526 -23.55 16.19 5.00
N TRP A 527 -23.21 15.29 5.94
CA TRP A 527 -24.04 14.17 6.33
C TRP A 527 -25.06 14.58 7.40
N VAL A 528 -26.25 14.01 7.33
CA VAL A 528 -27.29 14.17 8.33
C VAL A 528 -27.84 12.80 8.73
N LEU A 529 -28.16 12.66 10.01
CA LEU A 529 -28.87 11.52 10.56
C LEU A 529 -30.27 11.96 10.98
N VAL A 530 -31.26 11.32 10.44
CA VAL A 530 -32.68 11.61 10.71
C VAL A 530 -33.42 10.35 11.14
N VAL A 531 -34.52 10.55 11.85
CA VAL A 531 -35.46 9.49 12.25
C VAL A 531 -36.89 9.90 11.87
N ASN A 532 -37.70 8.93 11.49
CA ASN A 532 -39.15 9.09 11.37
C ASN A 532 -39.79 8.80 12.73
N ASP A 533 -40.29 9.81 13.39
CA ASP A 533 -41.01 9.65 14.66
C ASP A 533 -42.51 9.78 14.45
#